data_dbfab3fa2ac5a3d1a7247647f0214441
#
_entry.id   dbfab3fa2ac5a3d1a7247647f0214441
#
_cell.length_a   1.000
_cell.length_b   1.000
_cell.length_c   1.000
_cell.angle_alpha   90.00
_cell.angle_beta   90.00
_cell.angle_gamma   90.00
#
_symmetry.space_group_name_H-M   'P 1'
#
loop_
_entity.id
_entity.type
_entity.pdbx_description
1 polymer ?
#
loop_
_entity_poly.entity_id
_entity_poly.type
_entity_poly.pdbx_seq_one_letter_code
_entity_poly.pdbx_strand_id
1 'polypeptide(L)'
;MIALLIAVAIVGLAGAVTATVSSLARRRDAEYQLLYVGDQYRRAIKAYVESTPAGQTPNPQQLADLLKDPRYPGVRRYLRALYVDPMTGRDDWVTVPAPTGGIMGVHSASDRPPIKLEQFIAPYQAFAHRATYVDWTFCFPDCVLLPH
;
A
#
# COMPACT_ATOMS: atom_id res chain seq x y z
N MET A 1 -43.03 20.13 24.33
CA MET A 1 -41.97 20.87 23.60
C MET A 1 -40.59 20.46 24.08
N ILE A 2 -40.24 20.61 25.35
CA ILE A 2 -38.89 20.25 25.86
C ILE A 2 -38.55 18.77 25.69
N ALA A 3 -39.47 17.84 25.95
CA ALA A 3 -39.27 16.42 25.78
C ALA A 3 -38.98 16.04 24.31
N LEU A 4 -39.63 16.71 23.37
CA LEU A 4 -39.38 16.50 21.92
C LEU A 4 -37.98 16.98 21.52
N LEU A 5 -37.53 18.13 22.03
CA LEU A 5 -36.20 18.67 21.76
C LEU A 5 -35.08 17.76 22.33
N ILE A 6 -35.30 17.23 23.53
CA ILE A 6 -34.37 16.26 24.13
C ILE A 6 -34.30 14.99 23.32
N ALA A 7 -35.42 14.44 22.85
CA ALA A 7 -35.47 13.25 22.02
C ALA A 7 -34.70 13.46 20.69
N VAL A 8 -34.89 14.60 20.02
CA VAL A 8 -34.18 14.94 18.78
C VAL A 8 -32.67 15.08 19.01
N ALA A 9 -32.26 15.67 20.12
CA ALA A 9 -30.86 15.82 20.51
C ALA A 9 -30.19 14.46 20.75
N ILE A 10 -30.85 13.52 21.41
CA ILE A 10 -30.34 12.15 21.67
C ILE A 10 -30.19 11.38 20.35
N VAL A 11 -31.18 11.45 19.46
CA VAL A 11 -31.10 10.79 18.14
C VAL A 11 -29.98 11.38 17.30
N GLY A 12 -29.80 12.70 17.32
CA GLY A 12 -28.69 13.35 16.59
C GLY A 12 -27.31 12.94 17.12
N LEU A 13 -27.15 12.82 18.43
CA LEU A 13 -25.90 12.38 19.05
C LEU A 13 -25.59 10.92 18.73
N ALA A 14 -26.57 10.03 18.79
CA ALA A 14 -26.43 8.62 18.43
C ALA A 14 -26.00 8.45 16.96
N GLY A 15 -26.58 9.24 16.05
CA GLY A 15 -26.20 9.22 14.63
C GLY A 15 -24.75 9.66 14.37
N ALA A 16 -24.28 10.69 15.10
CA ALA A 16 -22.90 11.17 14.97
C ALA A 16 -21.87 10.12 15.45
N VAL A 17 -22.13 9.44 16.56
CA VAL A 17 -21.25 8.35 17.06
C VAL A 17 -21.18 7.19 16.08
N THR A 18 -22.30 6.78 15.50
CA THR A 18 -22.35 5.69 14.52
C THR A 18 -21.53 6.02 13.27
N ALA A 19 -21.61 7.25 12.77
CA ALA A 19 -20.86 7.71 11.61
C ALA A 19 -19.33 7.68 11.85
N THR A 20 -18.88 8.12 13.02
CA THR A 20 -17.46 8.10 13.40
C THR A 20 -16.90 6.67 13.52
N VAL A 21 -17.62 5.77 14.17
CA VAL A 21 -17.22 4.36 14.32
C VAL A 21 -17.12 3.68 12.94
N SER A 22 -18.09 3.90 12.07
CA SER A 22 -18.09 3.30 10.72
C SER A 22 -16.97 3.83 9.83
N SER A 23 -16.58 5.11 9.98
CA SER A 23 -15.46 5.69 9.22
C SER A 23 -14.11 5.14 9.67
N LEU A 24 -13.93 4.92 10.98
CA LEU A 24 -12.73 4.32 11.53
C LEU A 24 -12.59 2.84 11.13
N ALA A 25 -13.69 2.08 11.15
CA ALA A 25 -13.70 0.70 10.69
C ALA A 25 -13.28 0.59 9.21
N ARG A 26 -13.87 1.38 8.32
CA ARG A 26 -13.50 1.43 6.90
C ARG A 26 -12.02 1.78 6.69
N ARG A 27 -11.50 2.70 7.49
CA ARG A 27 -10.10 3.09 7.41
C ARG A 27 -9.16 1.97 7.86
N ARG A 28 -9.52 1.20 8.89
CA ARG A 28 -8.78 0.00 9.29
C ARG A 28 -8.79 -1.07 8.21
N ASP A 29 -9.94 -1.30 7.58
CA ASP A 29 -10.04 -2.25 6.48
C ASP A 29 -9.17 -1.84 5.29
N ALA A 30 -9.16 -0.55 4.94
CA ALA A 30 -8.27 -0.01 3.89
C ALA A 30 -6.78 -0.18 4.25
N GLU A 31 -6.40 -0.03 5.51
CA GLU A 31 -5.04 -0.24 5.99
C GLU A 31 -4.61 -1.72 5.89
N TYR A 32 -5.50 -2.66 6.25
CA TYR A 32 -5.25 -4.09 6.02
C TYR A 32 -5.10 -4.41 4.53
N GLN A 33 -5.94 -3.82 3.68
CA GLN A 33 -5.82 -3.98 2.23
C GLN A 33 -4.52 -3.37 1.70
N LEU A 34 -4.07 -2.23 2.24
CA LEU A 34 -2.79 -1.62 1.89
C LEU A 34 -1.62 -2.56 2.16
N LEU A 35 -1.58 -3.17 3.36
CA LEU A 35 -0.54 -4.14 3.72
C LEU A 35 -0.58 -5.37 2.80
N TYR A 36 -1.76 -5.88 2.49
CA TYR A 36 -1.94 -7.03 1.61
C TYR A 36 -1.49 -6.72 0.17
N VAL A 37 -1.99 -5.64 -0.41
CA VAL A 37 -1.69 -5.24 -1.81
C VAL A 37 -0.24 -4.82 -1.95
N GLY A 38 0.30 -4.08 -0.99
CA GLY A 38 1.72 -3.70 -0.97
C GLY A 38 2.64 -4.93 -0.94
N ASP A 39 2.30 -5.95 -0.14
CA ASP A 39 3.02 -7.22 -0.12
C ASP A 39 2.94 -7.97 -1.46
N GLN A 40 1.80 -7.91 -2.17
CA GLN A 40 1.69 -8.47 -3.53
C GLN A 40 2.66 -7.79 -4.49
N TYR A 41 2.77 -6.46 -4.49
CA TYR A 41 3.74 -5.74 -5.30
C TYR A 41 5.17 -6.09 -4.94
N ARG A 42 5.51 -6.11 -3.65
CA ARG A 42 6.85 -6.49 -3.17
C ARG A 42 7.25 -7.90 -3.65
N ARG A 43 6.36 -8.88 -3.49
CA ARG A 43 6.59 -10.27 -3.94
C ARG A 43 6.72 -10.35 -5.45
N ALA A 44 5.92 -9.61 -6.19
CA ALA A 44 5.98 -9.59 -7.65
C ALA A 44 7.30 -8.99 -8.14
N ILE A 45 7.76 -7.88 -7.55
CA ILE A 45 9.06 -7.27 -7.84
C ILE A 45 10.19 -8.24 -7.51
N LYS A 46 10.14 -8.89 -6.33
CA LYS A 46 11.12 -9.93 -5.95
C LYS A 46 11.21 -11.03 -7.01
N ALA A 47 10.10 -11.63 -7.40
CA ALA A 47 10.05 -12.69 -8.39
C ALA A 47 10.55 -12.23 -9.78
N TYR A 48 10.25 -10.98 -10.16
CA TYR A 48 10.75 -10.36 -11.38
C TYR A 48 12.29 -10.24 -11.35
N VAL A 49 12.86 -9.74 -10.25
CA VAL A 49 14.32 -9.60 -10.06
C VAL A 49 15.01 -10.97 -10.07
N GLU A 50 14.49 -11.94 -9.30
CA GLU A 50 15.07 -13.28 -9.19
C GLU A 50 15.03 -14.09 -10.51
N SER A 51 14.12 -13.73 -11.42
CA SER A 51 14.00 -14.36 -12.73
C SER A 51 14.74 -13.63 -13.85
N THR A 52 15.61 -12.67 -13.53
CA THR A 52 16.31 -11.85 -14.52
C THR A 52 17.29 -12.70 -15.36
N PRO A 53 17.17 -12.70 -16.70
CA PRO A 53 18.16 -13.31 -17.56
C PRO A 53 19.52 -12.62 -17.47
N ALA A 54 20.60 -13.36 -17.69
CA ALA A 54 21.94 -12.78 -17.67
C ALA A 54 22.08 -11.61 -18.66
N GLY A 55 22.67 -10.52 -18.21
CA GLY A 55 22.91 -9.32 -19.00
C GLY A 55 21.73 -8.36 -19.16
N GLN A 56 20.61 -8.62 -18.50
CA GLN A 56 19.44 -7.71 -18.50
C GLN A 56 19.32 -6.94 -17.20
N THR A 57 18.55 -5.83 -17.24
CA THR A 57 18.26 -5.01 -16.05
C THR A 57 17.36 -5.80 -15.08
N PRO A 58 17.72 -5.84 -13.79
CA PRO A 58 17.00 -6.69 -12.84
C PRO A 58 15.60 -6.17 -12.49
N ASN A 59 15.40 -4.85 -12.44
CA ASN A 59 14.16 -4.25 -11.96
C ASN A 59 13.19 -3.92 -13.11
N PRO A 60 11.86 -4.03 -12.90
CA PRO A 60 10.87 -3.63 -13.88
C PRO A 60 10.96 -2.11 -14.14
N GLN A 61 10.77 -1.69 -15.39
CA GLN A 61 10.79 -0.27 -15.75
C GLN A 61 9.46 0.42 -15.43
N GLN A 62 8.38 -0.33 -15.43
CA GLN A 62 7.02 0.11 -15.10
C GLN A 62 6.27 -1.02 -14.39
N LEU A 63 5.23 -0.68 -13.63
CA LEU A 63 4.42 -1.68 -12.91
C LEU A 63 3.72 -2.67 -13.85
N ALA A 64 3.41 -2.27 -15.08
CA ALA A 64 2.84 -3.14 -16.10
C ALA A 64 3.74 -4.33 -16.50
N ASP A 65 5.07 -4.19 -16.32
CA ASP A 65 6.02 -5.28 -16.58
C ASP A 65 5.81 -6.48 -15.63
N LEU A 66 5.19 -6.25 -14.48
CA LEU A 66 4.81 -7.31 -13.53
C LEU A 66 3.61 -8.14 -14.02
N LEU A 67 2.80 -7.60 -14.95
CA LEU A 67 1.70 -8.33 -15.59
C LEU A 67 2.17 -9.13 -16.79
N LYS A 68 3.18 -8.63 -17.48
CA LYS A 68 3.79 -9.28 -18.66
C LYS A 68 5.24 -8.86 -18.76
N ASP A 69 6.13 -9.76 -18.41
CA ASP A 69 7.58 -9.53 -18.46
C ASP A 69 8.07 -9.40 -19.92
N PRO A 70 8.54 -8.19 -20.32
CA PRO A 70 8.98 -7.97 -21.70
C PRO A 70 10.28 -8.70 -22.06
N ARG A 71 11.00 -9.24 -21.08
CA ARG A 71 12.27 -9.95 -21.27
C ARG A 71 12.08 -11.38 -21.78
N TYR A 72 10.85 -11.88 -21.80
CA TYR A 72 10.52 -13.24 -22.23
C TYR A 72 9.57 -13.22 -23.43
N PRO A 73 9.79 -14.10 -24.43
CA PRO A 73 8.94 -14.16 -25.62
C PRO A 73 7.53 -14.67 -25.34
N GLY A 74 7.33 -15.43 -24.25
CA GLY A 74 6.02 -15.91 -23.79
C GLY A 74 5.41 -15.02 -22.72
N VAL A 75 4.18 -15.34 -22.31
CA VAL A 75 3.53 -14.63 -21.20
C VAL A 75 4.10 -15.11 -19.87
N ARG A 76 4.90 -14.28 -19.23
CA ARG A 76 5.37 -14.48 -17.86
C ARG A 76 4.80 -13.38 -16.98
N ARG A 77 4.10 -13.77 -15.90
CA ARG A 77 3.34 -12.89 -15.04
C ARG A 77 3.73 -13.13 -13.59
N TYR A 78 3.91 -12.04 -12.84
CA TYR A 78 4.22 -12.05 -11.41
C TYR A 78 3.11 -11.43 -10.56
N LEU A 79 2.24 -10.63 -11.19
CA LEU A 79 1.10 -9.99 -10.55
C LEU A 79 -0.17 -10.30 -11.34
N ARG A 80 -1.31 -10.49 -10.67
CA ARG A 80 -2.58 -10.81 -11.34
C ARG A 80 -3.19 -9.60 -12.05
N ALA A 81 -3.13 -8.44 -11.40
CA ALA A 81 -3.65 -7.17 -11.90
C ALA A 81 -2.88 -6.03 -11.27
N LEU A 82 -2.93 -4.84 -11.86
CA LEU A 82 -2.58 -3.62 -11.13
C LEU A 82 -3.73 -3.29 -10.18
N TYR A 83 -3.39 -3.07 -8.92
CA TYR A 83 -4.35 -2.77 -7.87
C TYR A 83 -4.42 -1.26 -7.65
N VAL A 84 -5.61 -0.76 -7.34
CA VAL A 84 -5.77 0.62 -6.84
C VAL A 84 -5.17 0.75 -5.43
N ASP A 85 -4.69 1.93 -5.08
CA ASP A 85 -4.25 2.24 -3.72
C ASP A 85 -5.46 2.25 -2.79
N PRO A 86 -5.54 1.36 -1.78
CA PRO A 86 -6.69 1.27 -0.88
C PRO A 86 -6.90 2.53 -0.03
N MET A 87 -5.85 3.33 0.17
CA MET A 87 -5.93 4.54 1.00
C MET A 87 -6.48 5.74 0.22
N THR A 88 -6.25 5.80 -1.09
CA THR A 88 -6.73 6.88 -1.95
C THR A 88 -7.92 6.48 -2.83
N GLY A 89 -8.10 5.16 -3.05
CA GLY A 89 -9.11 4.60 -3.95
C GLY A 89 -8.81 4.85 -5.44
N ARG A 90 -7.56 5.22 -5.77
CA ARG A 90 -7.11 5.56 -7.13
C ARG A 90 -5.92 4.71 -7.56
N ASP A 91 -5.63 4.70 -8.85
CA ASP A 91 -4.43 4.11 -9.41
C ASP A 91 -3.29 5.16 -9.38
N ASP A 92 -2.85 5.49 -8.16
CA ASP A 92 -1.86 6.53 -7.90
C ASP A 92 -0.71 6.05 -6.99
N TRP A 93 -0.38 4.75 -7.07
CA TRP A 93 0.80 4.21 -6.39
C TRP A 93 2.06 4.99 -6.77
N VAL A 94 2.82 5.37 -5.77
CA VAL A 94 4.13 6.01 -5.97
C VAL A 94 5.20 4.93 -6.03
N THR A 95 6.02 4.97 -7.08
CA THR A 95 7.08 4.00 -7.30
C THR A 95 8.37 4.44 -6.63
N VAL A 96 9.08 3.48 -6.04
CA VAL A 96 10.41 3.69 -5.45
C VAL A 96 11.47 3.27 -6.49
N PRO A 97 12.34 4.21 -6.94
CA PRO A 97 13.36 3.90 -7.92
C PRO A 97 14.46 3.02 -7.35
N ALA A 98 14.95 2.07 -8.14
CA ALA A 98 16.11 1.27 -7.80
C ALA A 98 17.42 2.02 -8.15
N PRO A 99 18.51 1.84 -7.38
CA PRO A 99 19.83 2.44 -7.69
C PRO A 99 20.37 2.02 -9.06
N THR A 100 20.02 0.84 -9.52
CA THR A 100 20.40 0.28 -10.83
C THR A 100 19.45 0.64 -11.96
N GLY A 101 18.46 1.49 -11.70
CA GLY A 101 17.36 1.82 -12.61
C GLY A 101 16.15 0.90 -12.47
N GLY A 102 14.99 1.38 -12.91
CA GLY A 102 13.71 0.70 -12.73
C GLY A 102 13.12 0.88 -11.34
N ILE A 103 12.15 0.05 -11.00
CA ILE A 103 11.32 0.13 -9.78
C ILE A 103 11.72 -0.97 -8.82
N MET A 104 12.07 -0.61 -7.58
CA MET A 104 12.35 -1.58 -6.51
C MET A 104 11.21 -1.72 -5.49
N GLY A 105 10.22 -0.84 -5.53
CA GLY A 105 9.11 -0.87 -4.60
C GLY A 105 8.00 0.11 -4.95
N VAL A 106 6.97 0.11 -4.09
CA VAL A 106 5.84 1.04 -4.16
C VAL A 106 5.45 1.51 -2.76
N HIS A 107 4.79 2.65 -2.67
CA HIS A 107 4.10 3.11 -1.47
C HIS A 107 2.80 3.84 -1.83
N SER A 108 1.91 3.98 -0.84
CA SER A 108 0.69 4.78 -0.99
C SER A 108 1.00 6.26 -1.22
N ALA A 109 0.17 6.94 -2.00
CA ALA A 109 0.21 8.40 -2.13
C ALA A 109 -0.42 9.14 -0.94
N SER A 110 -0.98 8.41 0.04
CA SER A 110 -1.68 9.00 1.19
C SER A 110 -0.72 9.49 2.27
N ASP A 111 -0.77 10.77 2.58
CA ASP A 111 -0.04 11.43 3.67
C ASP A 111 -0.72 11.31 5.05
N ARG A 112 -1.80 10.53 5.15
CA ARG A 112 -2.55 10.33 6.40
C ARG A 112 -1.71 9.52 7.40
N PRO A 113 -1.86 9.79 8.72
CA PRO A 113 -1.17 9.01 9.74
C PRO A 113 -1.76 7.60 9.85
N PRO A 114 -0.93 6.55 10.02
CA PRO A 114 -1.38 5.18 10.21
C PRO A 114 -2.18 5.00 11.50
N ILE A 115 -3.12 4.04 11.49
CA ILE A 115 -3.81 3.58 12.70
C ILE A 115 -2.95 2.53 13.41
N LYS A 116 -2.40 1.57 12.64
CA LYS A 116 -1.47 0.55 13.15
C LYS A 116 -0.09 1.15 13.36
N LEU A 117 0.36 1.20 14.60
CA LEU A 117 1.65 1.79 14.95
C LEU A 117 2.72 0.74 15.32
N GLU A 118 2.29 -0.48 15.67
CA GLU A 118 3.17 -1.52 16.20
C GLU A 118 2.75 -2.92 15.72
N GLN A 119 3.51 -3.95 16.13
CA GLN A 119 3.22 -5.37 15.88
C GLN A 119 3.21 -5.73 14.40
N PHE A 120 4.15 -5.17 13.64
CA PHE A 120 4.39 -5.58 12.26
C PHE A 120 5.24 -6.84 12.23
N ILE A 121 4.81 -7.81 11.40
CA ILE A 121 5.60 -9.02 11.12
C ILE A 121 6.68 -8.73 10.09
N ALA A 122 7.70 -9.58 10.04
CA ALA A 122 8.74 -9.49 9.02
C ALA A 122 8.14 -9.56 7.60
N PRO A 123 8.61 -8.74 6.64
CA PRO A 123 9.73 -7.81 6.72
C PRO A 123 9.34 -6.35 7.08
N TYR A 124 8.14 -6.11 7.61
CA TYR A 124 7.53 -4.78 7.77
C TYR A 124 7.74 -4.13 9.14
N GLN A 125 8.68 -4.62 9.96
CA GLN A 125 8.94 -4.04 11.29
C GLN A 125 9.33 -2.55 11.21
N ALA A 126 9.96 -2.12 10.11
CA ALA A 126 10.32 -0.72 9.87
C ALA A 126 9.12 0.23 9.67
N PHE A 127 7.91 -0.29 9.52
CA PHE A 127 6.68 0.50 9.45
C PHE A 127 6.21 1.01 10.81
N ALA A 128 6.73 0.45 11.90
CA ALA A 128 6.38 0.89 13.25
C ALA A 128 6.69 2.37 13.45
N HIS A 129 5.74 3.08 14.07
CA HIS A 129 5.83 4.51 14.42
C HIS A 129 6.11 5.45 13.24
N ARG A 130 5.83 5.05 12.00
CA ARG A 130 5.93 5.96 10.86
C ARG A 130 4.83 7.01 10.89
N ALA A 131 5.14 8.21 10.40
CA ALA A 131 4.24 9.35 10.46
C ALA A 131 3.07 9.24 9.47
N THR A 132 3.31 8.67 8.30
CA THR A 132 2.33 8.60 7.21
C THR A 132 2.38 7.27 6.46
N TYR A 133 1.34 6.96 5.65
CA TYR A 133 1.36 5.80 4.77
C TYR A 133 2.38 5.93 3.62
N VAL A 134 2.83 7.14 3.29
CA VAL A 134 3.96 7.37 2.36
C VAL A 134 5.22 6.66 2.86
N ASP A 135 5.42 6.59 4.17
CA ASP A 135 6.59 5.96 4.78
C ASP A 135 6.53 4.42 4.78
N TRP A 136 5.39 3.83 4.43
CA TRP A 136 5.22 2.38 4.30
C TRP A 136 5.64 1.93 2.91
N THR A 137 6.93 1.75 2.72
CA THR A 137 7.52 1.38 1.43
C THR A 137 7.64 -0.13 1.28
N PHE A 138 6.96 -0.69 0.28
CA PHE A 138 6.96 -2.13 -0.03
C PHE A 138 8.02 -2.42 -1.08
N CYS A 139 9.25 -2.69 -0.67
CA CYS A 139 10.41 -2.80 -1.53
C CYS A 139 11.06 -4.19 -1.52
N PHE A 140 11.75 -4.50 -2.61
CA PHE A 140 12.70 -5.59 -2.68
C PHE A 140 13.95 -5.17 -3.50
N PRO A 141 15.16 -5.31 -2.92
CA PRO A 141 15.46 -5.55 -1.50
C PRO A 141 14.95 -4.43 -0.59
N ASP A 142 15.04 -4.60 0.72
CA ASP A 142 14.44 -3.68 1.69
C ASP A 142 14.92 -2.23 1.52
N CYS A 143 13.97 -1.29 1.46
CA CYS A 143 14.22 0.15 1.27
C CYS A 143 14.76 0.88 2.52
N VAL A 144 15.01 0.20 3.62
CA VAL A 144 15.36 0.81 4.92
C VAL A 144 16.64 1.65 4.87
N LEU A 145 17.40 1.58 3.80
CA LEU A 145 18.72 2.21 3.67
C LEU A 145 18.77 3.45 2.76
N LEU A 146 17.65 3.96 2.25
CA LEU A 146 17.65 5.18 1.47
C LEU A 146 17.40 6.37 2.39
N PRO A 147 18.41 7.19 2.73
CA PRO A 147 18.19 8.47 3.40
C PRO A 147 17.39 9.37 2.45
N HIS A 148 16.38 10.01 2.98
CA HIS A 148 15.59 11.04 2.31
C HIS A 148 16.40 12.32 2.17
#